data_d6a7145c3bed71df9487ae7b42a928f4
#
_entry.id   d6a7145c3bed71df9487ae7b42a928f4
#
_cell.length_a   1.000
_cell.length_b   1.000
_cell.length_c   1.000
_cell.angle_alpha   90.00
_cell.angle_beta   90.00
_cell.angle_gamma   90.00
#
_symmetry.space_group_name_H-M   'P 1'
#
loop_
_entity.id
_entity.type
_entity.pdbx_description
1 polymer ?
#
loop_
_entity_poly.entity_id
_entity_poly.type
_entity_poly.pdbx_seq_one_letter_code
_entity_poly.pdbx_strand_id
1 'polypeptide(L)'
;MKRPLLCALMLALAATPAAAANLVKTYSYFSVGGRTLDDIQNQLSRNGPEVKSTGSRHPGATQMAFTTRISYAQSAQSCRIADAAVTVKVKVILPEWRRPRKADPDVRLFWDTLSADIKRHEERHVEIAKNHARLLEDALKASPAQKTCEQAKAAAAAIQAAELARHDQDQVRFDRVEGANFESRILRLMRYRMQRVEAGQLPPP
;
A
#
# COMPACT_ATOMS: atom_id res chain seq x y z
N MET A 1 -26.08 -39.88 -49.15
CA MET A 1 -25.16 -39.71 -48.05
C MET A 1 -25.33 -38.27 -47.52
N LYS A 2 -26.05 -38.12 -46.39
CA LYS A 2 -26.36 -36.81 -45.78
C LYS A 2 -25.38 -36.57 -44.63
N ARG A 3 -24.55 -35.49 -44.69
CA ARG A 3 -23.65 -35.06 -43.63
C ARG A 3 -24.39 -34.18 -42.63
N PRO A 4 -24.34 -34.40 -41.31
CA PRO A 4 -24.89 -33.49 -40.35
C PRO A 4 -23.86 -32.37 -40.08
N LEU A 5 -24.35 -31.11 -40.17
CA LEU A 5 -23.64 -29.92 -39.68
C LEU A 5 -23.71 -29.89 -38.14
N LEU A 6 -22.55 -30.02 -37.47
CA LEU A 6 -22.41 -29.72 -36.05
C LEU A 6 -22.25 -28.20 -35.88
N CYS A 7 -23.28 -27.54 -35.36
CA CYS A 7 -23.17 -26.17 -34.86
C CYS A 7 -22.49 -26.19 -33.47
N ALA A 8 -21.24 -25.77 -33.40
CA ALA A 8 -20.54 -25.55 -32.16
C ALA A 8 -21.00 -24.20 -31.56
N LEU A 9 -21.76 -24.26 -30.45
CA LEU A 9 -22.21 -23.11 -29.68
C LEU A 9 -21.03 -22.63 -28.83
N MET A 10 -20.35 -21.55 -29.22
CA MET A 10 -19.32 -20.89 -28.42
C MET A 10 -20.00 -20.09 -27.30
N LEU A 11 -19.93 -20.59 -26.06
CA LEU A 11 -20.32 -19.84 -24.87
C LEU A 11 -19.21 -18.80 -24.60
N ALA A 12 -19.48 -17.54 -24.92
CA ALA A 12 -18.62 -16.43 -24.50
C ALA A 12 -18.81 -16.16 -23.00
N LEU A 13 -17.85 -16.59 -22.16
CA LEU A 13 -17.77 -16.16 -20.78
C LEU A 13 -17.47 -14.64 -20.77
N ALA A 14 -18.45 -13.83 -20.49
CA ALA A 14 -18.28 -12.43 -20.19
C ALA A 14 -17.55 -12.31 -18.82
N ALA A 15 -16.24 -12.06 -18.84
CA ALA A 15 -15.49 -11.70 -17.66
C ALA A 15 -15.99 -10.31 -17.18
N THR A 16 -16.77 -10.29 -16.09
CA THR A 16 -17.12 -9.03 -15.43
C THR A 16 -15.82 -8.41 -14.87
N PRO A 17 -15.50 -7.14 -15.18
CA PRO A 17 -14.35 -6.49 -14.57
C PRO A 17 -14.56 -6.48 -13.06
N ALA A 18 -13.63 -7.10 -12.32
CA ALA A 18 -13.57 -6.97 -10.86
C ALA A 18 -13.42 -5.49 -10.55
N ALA A 19 -14.40 -4.89 -9.88
CA ALA A 19 -14.33 -3.50 -9.44
C ALA A 19 -13.11 -3.37 -8.51
N ALA A 20 -12.12 -2.64 -8.95
CA ALA A 20 -10.94 -2.39 -8.13
C ALA A 20 -11.33 -1.46 -6.99
N ALA A 21 -10.96 -1.80 -5.75
CA ALA A 21 -11.14 -0.91 -4.61
C ALA A 21 -10.58 0.49 -4.93
N ASN A 22 -11.34 1.54 -4.61
CA ASN A 22 -10.96 2.91 -4.93
C ASN A 22 -9.76 3.35 -4.06
N LEU A 23 -8.65 3.69 -4.70
CA LEU A 23 -7.46 4.22 -4.04
C LEU A 23 -7.29 5.71 -4.37
N VAL A 24 -7.29 6.55 -3.34
CA VAL A 24 -6.94 7.98 -3.44
C VAL A 24 -5.60 8.18 -2.75
N LYS A 25 -4.54 8.42 -3.53
CA LYS A 25 -3.17 8.53 -3.03
C LYS A 25 -2.62 9.93 -3.24
N THR A 26 -1.98 10.48 -2.19
CA THR A 26 -1.28 11.76 -2.19
C THR A 26 0.12 11.61 -1.62
N TYR A 27 1.02 12.53 -1.99
CA TYR A 27 2.37 12.61 -1.44
C TYR A 27 2.57 13.91 -0.71
N SER A 28 3.39 13.87 0.34
CA SER A 28 3.94 15.03 0.99
C SER A 28 5.40 14.80 1.34
N TYR A 29 6.16 15.87 1.47
CA TYR A 29 7.60 15.79 1.69
C TYR A 29 7.98 16.61 2.92
N PHE A 30 8.98 16.12 3.66
CA PHE A 30 9.64 16.89 4.71
C PHE A 30 11.11 17.09 4.35
N SER A 31 11.64 18.25 4.72
CA SER A 31 13.01 18.62 4.34
C SER A 31 14.04 17.92 5.22
N VAL A 32 15.08 17.40 4.57
CA VAL A 32 16.28 16.86 5.18
C VAL A 32 17.46 17.72 4.73
N GLY A 33 18.23 18.26 5.68
CA GLY A 33 19.46 19.02 5.41
C GLY A 33 20.69 18.16 5.65
N GLY A 34 21.87 18.80 5.58
CA GLY A 34 23.17 18.19 5.90
C GLY A 34 24.06 17.89 4.70
N ARG A 35 25.34 17.66 4.99
CA ARG A 35 26.39 17.38 4.01
C ARG A 35 27.05 16.04 4.19
N THR A 36 26.90 15.43 5.35
CA THR A 36 27.46 14.12 5.74
C THR A 36 26.35 13.11 5.94
N LEU A 37 26.70 11.83 6.01
CA LEU A 37 25.76 10.75 6.33
C LEU A 37 25.15 10.94 7.71
N ASP A 38 25.98 11.34 8.70
CA ASP A 38 25.53 11.61 10.06
C ASP A 38 24.54 12.77 10.14
N ASP A 39 24.78 13.85 9.40
CA ASP A 39 23.84 14.96 9.30
C ASP A 39 22.49 14.48 8.78
N ILE A 40 22.50 13.72 7.67
CA ILE A 40 21.28 13.18 7.04
C ILE A 40 20.53 12.28 8.03
N GLN A 41 21.23 11.37 8.69
CA GLN A 41 20.63 10.47 9.68
C GLN A 41 20.01 11.23 10.85
N ASN A 42 20.71 12.22 11.39
CA ASN A 42 20.21 13.08 12.46
C ASN A 42 18.97 13.87 12.01
N GLN A 43 18.94 14.38 10.78
CA GLN A 43 17.80 15.10 10.23
C GLN A 43 16.59 14.18 10.01
N LEU A 44 16.79 12.97 9.52
CA LEU A 44 15.72 11.97 9.38
C LEU A 44 15.08 11.64 10.75
N SER A 45 15.93 11.42 11.78
CA SER A 45 15.46 11.10 13.13
C SER A 45 14.72 12.25 13.80
N ARG A 46 15.07 13.52 13.49
CA ARG A 46 14.45 14.70 14.10
C ARG A 46 13.21 15.19 13.37
N ASN A 47 13.23 15.16 12.04
CA ASN A 47 12.21 15.80 11.19
C ASN A 47 11.24 14.78 10.56
N GLY A 48 11.55 13.50 10.63
CA GLY A 48 10.68 12.45 10.11
C GLY A 48 9.31 12.43 10.79
N PRO A 49 8.30 11.90 10.12
CA PRO A 49 6.94 11.77 10.67
C PRO A 49 6.94 10.91 11.93
N GLU A 50 6.16 11.31 12.91
CA GLU A 50 5.88 10.51 14.09
C GLU A 50 4.83 9.45 13.77
N VAL A 51 5.16 8.18 14.02
CA VAL A 51 4.27 7.04 13.79
C VAL A 51 3.66 6.62 15.11
N LYS A 52 2.35 6.80 15.24
CA LYS A 52 1.62 6.58 16.52
C LYS A 52 1.75 5.15 17.05
N SER A 53 1.81 4.15 16.20
CA SER A 53 1.93 2.74 16.59
C SER A 53 3.27 2.40 17.25
N THR A 54 4.34 3.14 16.93
CA THR A 54 5.68 2.94 17.50
C THR A 54 6.07 4.01 18.51
N GLY A 55 5.36 5.15 18.55
CA GLY A 55 5.72 6.33 19.34
C GLY A 55 7.03 6.99 18.91
N SER A 56 7.56 6.63 17.73
CA SER A 56 8.85 7.04 17.22
C SER A 56 8.75 7.80 15.90
N ARG A 57 9.80 8.57 15.56
CA ARG A 57 9.94 9.18 14.24
C ARG A 57 10.57 8.21 13.26
N HIS A 58 10.03 8.17 12.06
CA HIS A 58 10.45 7.28 10.99
C HIS A 58 10.98 8.08 9.79
N PRO A 59 11.82 7.49 8.95
CA PRO A 59 12.36 8.17 7.76
C PRO A 59 11.32 8.36 6.66
N GLY A 60 10.16 7.76 6.78
CA GLY A 60 8.96 7.92 5.95
C GLY A 60 7.74 7.49 6.73
N ALA A 61 6.53 7.73 6.21
CA ALA A 61 5.31 7.16 6.77
C ALA A 61 4.19 7.12 5.72
N THR A 62 3.33 6.12 5.86
CA THR A 62 2.09 6.01 5.10
C THR A 62 0.90 6.11 6.05
N GLN A 63 0.17 7.22 5.95
CA GLN A 63 -1.09 7.43 6.65
C GLN A 63 -2.23 6.95 5.77
N MET A 64 -3.17 6.19 6.33
CA MET A 64 -4.27 5.64 5.57
C MET A 64 -5.59 5.66 6.33
N ALA A 65 -6.69 5.77 5.59
CA ALA A 65 -8.04 5.73 6.12
C ALA A 65 -8.94 4.94 5.17
N PHE A 66 -9.66 3.97 5.72
CA PHE A 66 -10.66 3.17 5.01
C PHE A 66 -12.03 3.81 5.19
N THR A 67 -12.77 3.92 4.10
CA THR A 67 -14.16 4.36 4.09
C THR A 67 -14.98 3.32 3.35
N THR A 68 -16.02 2.81 3.99
CA THR A 68 -16.90 1.80 3.42
C THR A 68 -18.29 2.40 3.19
N ARG A 69 -18.83 2.22 2.00
CA ARG A 69 -20.23 2.54 1.66
C ARG A 69 -20.94 1.24 1.38
N ILE A 70 -22.05 1.00 2.08
CA ILE A 70 -22.84 -0.22 1.98
C ILE A 70 -24.28 0.15 1.73
N SER A 71 -24.91 -0.47 0.72
CA SER A 71 -26.34 -0.44 0.52
C SER A 71 -26.98 -1.78 0.87
N TYR A 72 -28.23 -1.72 1.35
CA TYR A 72 -28.96 -2.88 1.78
C TYR A 72 -30.25 -3.03 0.98
N ALA A 73 -30.60 -4.28 0.66
CA ALA A 73 -31.89 -4.62 0.07
C ALA A 73 -32.70 -5.43 1.10
N GLN A 74 -33.88 -4.90 1.46
CA GLN A 74 -34.79 -5.51 2.40
C GLN A 74 -35.96 -6.15 1.65
N SER A 75 -36.37 -7.34 2.12
CA SER A 75 -37.60 -8.02 1.73
C SER A 75 -38.47 -8.26 2.97
N ALA A 76 -39.66 -8.86 2.80
CA ALA A 76 -40.54 -9.20 3.93
C ALA A 76 -39.90 -10.21 4.93
N GLN A 77 -38.89 -10.99 4.50
CA GLN A 77 -38.33 -12.09 5.28
C GLN A 77 -36.82 -12.02 5.48
N SER A 78 -36.14 -11.06 4.84
CA SER A 78 -34.67 -10.95 4.89
C SER A 78 -34.16 -9.57 4.54
N CYS A 79 -32.92 -9.28 4.96
CA CYS A 79 -32.14 -8.14 4.54
C CYS A 79 -30.75 -8.60 4.12
N ARG A 80 -30.26 -8.15 2.99
CA ARG A 80 -28.92 -8.47 2.47
C ARG A 80 -28.15 -7.22 2.09
N ILE A 81 -26.83 -7.33 2.05
CA ILE A 81 -25.98 -6.32 1.40
C ILE A 81 -26.27 -6.39 -0.10
N ALA A 82 -26.75 -5.29 -0.66
CA ALA A 82 -27.03 -5.17 -2.09
C ALA A 82 -25.79 -4.74 -2.87
N ASP A 83 -25.00 -3.84 -2.27
CA ASP A 83 -23.70 -3.39 -2.81
C ASP A 83 -22.81 -2.90 -1.68
N ALA A 84 -21.49 -3.00 -1.90
CA ALA A 84 -20.47 -2.45 -1.02
C ALA A 84 -19.34 -1.88 -1.86
N ALA A 85 -18.83 -0.71 -1.46
CA ALA A 85 -17.67 -0.09 -2.07
C ALA A 85 -16.70 0.38 -0.97
N VAL A 86 -15.43 0.02 -1.10
CA VAL A 86 -14.38 0.41 -0.17
C VAL A 86 -13.44 1.41 -0.84
N THR A 87 -13.19 2.53 -0.17
CA THR A 87 -12.22 3.54 -0.59
C THR A 87 -11.11 3.65 0.43
N VAL A 88 -9.86 3.56 -0.03
CA VAL A 88 -8.68 3.85 0.78
C VAL A 88 -8.13 5.20 0.40
N LYS A 89 -8.06 6.11 1.37
CA LYS A 89 -7.33 7.38 1.23
C LYS A 89 -5.95 7.20 1.85
N VAL A 90 -4.92 7.50 1.08
CA VAL A 90 -3.52 7.32 1.48
C VAL A 90 -2.75 8.62 1.31
N LYS A 91 -1.97 8.97 2.34
CA LYS A 91 -0.96 10.03 2.28
C LYS A 91 0.41 9.42 2.57
N VAL A 92 1.27 9.39 1.55
CA VAL A 92 2.67 8.95 1.65
C VAL A 92 3.53 10.17 2.00
N ILE A 93 4.31 10.07 3.09
CA ILE A 93 5.18 11.13 3.59
C ILE A 93 6.62 10.69 3.37
N LEU A 94 7.37 11.42 2.56
CA LEU A 94 8.73 11.07 2.14
C LEU A 94 9.74 12.16 2.51
N PRO A 95 11.02 11.81 2.73
CA PRO A 95 12.08 12.78 2.90
C PRO A 95 12.48 13.42 1.58
N GLU A 96 12.82 14.70 1.62
CA GLU A 96 13.39 15.44 0.51
C GLU A 96 14.69 16.11 0.96
N TRP A 97 15.83 15.67 0.41
CA TRP A 97 17.12 16.24 0.78
C TRP A 97 17.38 17.55 0.04
N ARG A 98 17.61 18.60 0.82
CA ARG A 98 18.09 19.88 0.31
C ARG A 98 19.57 19.75 -0.05
N ARG A 99 19.84 19.08 -1.17
CA ARG A 99 21.16 18.71 -1.64
C ARG A 99 22.05 19.95 -1.80
N PRO A 100 23.21 20.03 -1.08
CA PRO A 100 24.19 21.09 -1.32
C PRO A 100 24.78 21.00 -2.73
N ARG A 101 25.13 22.15 -3.35
CA ARG A 101 25.70 22.18 -4.71
C ARG A 101 26.97 21.31 -4.85
N LYS A 102 27.79 21.25 -3.79
CA LYS A 102 29.03 20.48 -3.72
C LYS A 102 28.90 19.33 -2.71
N ALA A 103 27.81 18.57 -2.80
CA ALA A 103 27.66 17.37 -1.99
C ALA A 103 28.64 16.29 -2.46
N ASP A 104 29.22 15.57 -1.50
CA ASP A 104 30.09 14.44 -1.76
C ASP A 104 29.39 13.37 -2.61
N PRO A 105 30.03 12.80 -3.64
CA PRO A 105 29.47 11.75 -4.49
C PRO A 105 28.97 10.54 -3.69
N ASP A 106 29.70 10.11 -2.66
CA ASP A 106 29.30 8.96 -1.85
C ASP A 106 28.06 9.26 -1.01
N VAL A 107 27.96 10.49 -0.49
CA VAL A 107 26.75 10.94 0.22
C VAL A 107 25.55 11.01 -0.73
N ARG A 108 25.75 11.45 -1.97
CA ARG A 108 24.71 11.45 -3.00
C ARG A 108 24.24 10.04 -3.36
N LEU A 109 25.20 9.14 -3.59
CA LEU A 109 24.91 7.73 -3.88
C LEU A 109 24.09 7.08 -2.75
N PHE A 110 24.51 7.29 -1.51
CA PHE A 110 23.81 6.80 -0.33
C PHE A 110 22.39 7.36 -0.26
N TRP A 111 22.24 8.69 -0.35
CA TRP A 111 20.93 9.34 -0.30
C TRP A 111 19.98 8.83 -1.38
N ASP A 112 20.45 8.76 -2.63
CA ASP A 112 19.63 8.32 -3.76
C ASP A 112 19.20 6.85 -3.60
N THR A 113 20.02 6.04 -2.94
CA THR A 113 19.68 4.65 -2.62
C THR A 113 18.70 4.57 -1.47
N LEU A 114 18.97 5.28 -0.37
CA LEU A 114 18.14 5.29 0.82
C LEU A 114 16.74 5.87 0.54
N SER A 115 16.66 7.01 -0.14
CA SER A 115 15.38 7.66 -0.45
C SER A 115 14.51 6.81 -1.38
N ALA A 116 15.13 6.11 -2.33
CA ALA A 116 14.43 5.15 -3.18
C ALA A 116 13.91 3.94 -2.38
N ASP A 117 14.69 3.43 -1.43
CA ASP A 117 14.26 2.32 -0.57
C ASP A 117 13.15 2.74 0.41
N ILE A 118 13.24 3.94 0.99
CA ILE A 118 12.15 4.52 1.82
C ILE A 118 10.85 4.60 0.99
N LYS A 119 10.92 5.17 -0.23
CA LYS A 119 9.75 5.25 -1.10
C LYS A 119 9.17 3.88 -1.42
N ARG A 120 10.01 2.89 -1.77
CA ARG A 120 9.60 1.52 -2.02
C ARG A 120 8.87 0.92 -0.81
N HIS A 121 9.41 1.14 0.39
CA HIS A 121 8.83 0.67 1.65
C HIS A 121 7.43 1.26 1.86
N GLU A 122 7.29 2.57 1.76
CA GLU A 122 6.00 3.26 1.92
C GLU A 122 4.97 2.85 0.85
N GLU A 123 5.41 2.67 -0.40
CA GLU A 123 4.53 2.16 -1.46
C GLU A 123 4.05 0.72 -1.18
N ARG A 124 4.84 -0.08 -0.48
CA ARG A 124 4.40 -1.43 -0.10
C ARG A 124 3.28 -1.40 0.95
N HIS A 125 3.32 -0.46 1.89
CA HIS A 125 2.20 -0.20 2.80
C HIS A 125 0.91 0.14 2.04
N VAL A 126 1.01 0.95 0.97
CA VAL A 126 -0.13 1.27 0.10
C VAL A 126 -0.70 0.02 -0.58
N GLU A 127 0.16 -0.85 -1.11
CA GLU A 127 -0.29 -2.09 -1.77
C GLU A 127 -0.96 -3.06 -0.78
N ILE A 128 -0.45 -3.18 0.45
CA ILE A 128 -1.10 -3.96 1.51
C ILE A 128 -2.51 -3.40 1.77
N ALA A 129 -2.63 -2.09 1.99
CA ALA A 129 -3.92 -1.46 2.24
C ALA A 129 -4.93 -1.65 1.10
N LYS A 130 -4.46 -1.50 -0.16
CA LYS A 130 -5.28 -1.72 -1.36
C LYS A 130 -5.79 -3.16 -1.46
N ASN A 131 -4.94 -4.14 -1.14
CA ASN A 131 -5.34 -5.55 -1.15
C ASN A 131 -6.40 -5.84 -0.09
N HIS A 132 -6.22 -5.33 1.14
CA HIS A 132 -7.21 -5.50 2.21
C HIS A 132 -8.52 -4.75 1.93
N ALA A 133 -8.48 -3.60 1.25
CA ALA A 133 -9.70 -2.92 0.82
C ALA A 133 -10.51 -3.77 -0.17
N ARG A 134 -9.85 -4.45 -1.11
CA ARG A 134 -10.51 -5.38 -2.03
C ARG A 134 -11.08 -6.59 -1.29
N LEU A 135 -10.30 -7.21 -0.40
CA LEU A 135 -10.75 -8.34 0.41
C LEU A 135 -11.97 -7.98 1.27
N LEU A 136 -11.98 -6.78 1.86
CA LEU A 136 -13.10 -6.25 2.61
C LEU A 136 -14.35 -6.08 1.74
N GLU A 137 -14.19 -5.48 0.55
CA GLU A 137 -15.30 -5.28 -0.38
C GLU A 137 -15.89 -6.62 -0.83
N ASP A 138 -15.04 -7.58 -1.19
CA ASP A 138 -15.44 -8.92 -1.60
C ASP A 138 -16.16 -9.67 -0.46
N ALA A 139 -15.64 -9.61 0.77
CA ALA A 139 -16.26 -10.23 1.93
C ALA A 139 -17.61 -9.63 2.28
N LEU A 140 -17.78 -8.32 2.15
CA LEU A 140 -19.06 -7.65 2.35
C LEU A 140 -20.09 -8.09 1.30
N LYS A 141 -19.70 -8.11 0.01
CA LYS A 141 -20.60 -8.55 -1.08
C LYS A 141 -20.98 -10.03 -0.97
N ALA A 142 -20.09 -10.86 -0.43
CA ALA A 142 -20.35 -12.29 -0.20
C ALA A 142 -21.15 -12.58 1.08
N SER A 143 -21.44 -11.56 1.90
CA SER A 143 -22.17 -11.75 3.18
C SER A 143 -23.56 -12.32 2.95
N PRO A 144 -23.96 -13.40 3.65
CA PRO A 144 -25.27 -13.99 3.48
C PRO A 144 -26.39 -13.06 3.96
N ALA A 145 -27.58 -13.21 3.40
CA ALA A 145 -28.77 -12.50 3.87
C ALA A 145 -29.07 -12.82 5.33
N GLN A 146 -29.51 -11.83 6.09
CA GLN A 146 -29.90 -11.91 7.48
C GLN A 146 -31.42 -11.75 7.62
N LYS A 147 -31.99 -12.14 8.79
CA LYS A 147 -33.42 -11.98 9.02
C LYS A 147 -33.85 -10.52 9.08
N THR A 148 -33.00 -9.64 9.60
CA THR A 148 -33.28 -8.20 9.74
C THR A 148 -32.12 -7.36 9.22
N CYS A 149 -32.38 -6.08 8.89
CA CYS A 149 -31.32 -5.17 8.47
C CYS A 149 -30.37 -4.79 9.61
N GLU A 150 -30.80 -4.83 10.87
CA GLU A 150 -29.94 -4.65 12.03
C GLU A 150 -28.89 -5.77 12.11
N GLN A 151 -29.32 -7.02 11.90
CA GLN A 151 -28.40 -8.17 11.83
C GLN A 151 -27.45 -8.06 10.63
N ALA A 152 -27.94 -7.64 9.47
CA ALA A 152 -27.07 -7.42 8.30
C ALA A 152 -26.02 -6.32 8.54
N LYS A 153 -26.38 -5.23 9.21
CA LYS A 153 -25.46 -4.17 9.61
C LYS A 153 -24.43 -4.65 10.64
N ALA A 154 -24.88 -5.43 11.63
CA ALA A 154 -23.98 -6.02 12.63
C ALA A 154 -22.97 -6.99 11.98
N ALA A 155 -23.43 -7.85 11.06
CA ALA A 155 -22.56 -8.74 10.29
C ALA A 155 -21.53 -7.95 9.44
N ALA A 156 -21.96 -6.89 8.77
CA ALA A 156 -21.06 -6.00 8.02
C ALA A 156 -20.00 -5.34 8.93
N ALA A 157 -20.39 -4.87 10.10
CA ALA A 157 -19.46 -4.28 11.07
C ALA A 157 -18.42 -5.32 11.56
N ALA A 158 -18.84 -6.55 11.82
CA ALA A 158 -17.94 -7.63 12.21
C ALA A 158 -16.93 -7.98 11.10
N ILE A 159 -17.39 -8.05 9.84
CA ILE A 159 -16.53 -8.27 8.68
C ILE A 159 -15.49 -7.14 8.56
N GLN A 160 -15.92 -5.87 8.69
CA GLN A 160 -15.02 -4.72 8.64
C GLN A 160 -13.97 -4.78 9.76
N ALA A 161 -14.37 -5.02 10.99
CA ALA A 161 -13.47 -5.10 12.13
C ALA A 161 -12.43 -6.22 11.94
N ALA A 162 -12.87 -7.41 11.50
CA ALA A 162 -11.99 -8.54 11.27
C ALA A 162 -10.96 -8.28 10.16
N GLU A 163 -11.37 -7.65 9.05
CA GLU A 163 -10.46 -7.38 7.94
C GLU A 163 -9.47 -6.25 8.24
N LEU A 164 -9.90 -5.20 8.95
CA LEU A 164 -9.00 -4.14 9.40
C LEU A 164 -7.97 -4.67 10.42
N ALA A 165 -8.36 -5.58 11.29
CA ALA A 165 -7.41 -6.22 12.21
C ALA A 165 -6.36 -7.06 11.46
N ARG A 166 -6.72 -7.76 10.38
CA ARG A 166 -5.76 -8.48 9.52
C ARG A 166 -4.84 -7.52 8.78
N HIS A 167 -5.39 -6.43 8.25
CA HIS A 167 -4.61 -5.37 7.64
C HIS A 167 -3.52 -4.86 8.59
N ASP A 168 -3.87 -4.51 9.82
CA ASP A 168 -2.92 -4.00 10.81
C ASP A 168 -1.83 -5.03 11.14
N GLN A 169 -2.21 -6.31 11.25
CA GLN A 169 -1.24 -7.40 11.46
C GLN A 169 -0.27 -7.56 10.29
N ASP A 170 -0.75 -7.44 9.04
CA ASP A 170 0.10 -7.55 7.86
C ASP A 170 1.03 -6.34 7.72
N GLN A 171 0.60 -5.13 8.09
CA GLN A 171 1.46 -3.94 8.16
C GLN A 171 2.60 -4.15 9.16
N VAL A 172 2.27 -4.54 10.39
CA VAL A 172 3.28 -4.81 11.44
C VAL A 172 4.23 -5.94 11.05
N ARG A 173 3.72 -7.00 10.43
CA ARG A 173 4.55 -8.11 9.94
C ARG A 173 5.52 -7.65 8.86
N PHE A 174 5.05 -6.82 7.93
CA PHE A 174 5.87 -6.25 6.87
C PHE A 174 7.01 -5.41 7.46
N ASP A 175 6.72 -4.47 8.37
CA ASP A 175 7.70 -3.63 9.02
C ASP A 175 8.78 -4.43 9.75
N ARG A 176 8.37 -5.46 10.48
CA ARG A 176 9.31 -6.33 11.20
C ARG A 176 10.27 -7.05 10.24
N VAL A 177 9.77 -7.58 9.12
CA VAL A 177 10.59 -8.28 8.13
C VAL A 177 11.53 -7.30 7.42
N GLU A 178 11.03 -6.14 7.03
CA GLU A 178 11.80 -5.09 6.36
C GLU A 178 12.91 -4.53 7.28
N GLY A 179 12.59 -4.30 8.56
CA GLY A 179 13.56 -3.84 9.56
C GLY A 179 14.69 -4.84 9.79
N ALA A 180 14.36 -6.13 9.93
CA ALA A 180 15.38 -7.19 10.10
C ALA A 180 16.33 -7.33 8.90
N ASN A 181 15.87 -6.97 7.70
CA ASN A 181 16.65 -7.08 6.47
C ASN A 181 17.24 -5.74 5.99
N PHE A 182 17.07 -4.66 6.73
CA PHE A 182 17.42 -3.31 6.27
C PHE A 182 18.89 -3.18 5.86
N GLU A 183 19.83 -3.53 6.74
CA GLU A 183 21.25 -3.36 6.50
C GLU A 183 21.74 -4.16 5.28
N SER A 184 21.41 -5.44 5.21
CA SER A 184 21.80 -6.30 4.10
C SER A 184 21.18 -5.83 2.78
N ARG A 185 19.96 -5.32 2.82
CA ARG A 185 19.26 -4.79 1.65
C ARG A 185 19.91 -3.50 1.16
N ILE A 186 20.17 -2.52 2.04
CA ILE A 186 20.73 -1.24 1.62
C ILE A 186 22.13 -1.42 1.02
N LEU A 187 22.98 -2.27 1.62
CA LEU A 187 24.31 -2.58 1.08
C LEU A 187 24.24 -3.23 -0.31
N ARG A 188 23.28 -4.12 -0.53
CA ARG A 188 23.05 -4.75 -1.85
C ARG A 188 22.57 -3.73 -2.88
N LEU A 189 21.65 -2.84 -2.51
CA LEU A 189 21.13 -1.80 -3.39
C LEU A 189 22.20 -0.76 -3.76
N MET A 190 23.06 -0.39 -2.83
CA MET A 190 24.19 0.50 -3.10
C MET A 190 25.16 -0.14 -4.10
N ARG A 191 25.58 -1.39 -3.88
CA ARG A 191 26.44 -2.13 -4.82
C ARG A 191 25.83 -2.20 -6.22
N TYR A 192 24.57 -2.55 -6.31
CA TYR A 192 23.87 -2.61 -7.59
C TYR A 192 23.82 -1.26 -8.29
N ARG A 193 23.58 -0.17 -7.54
CA ARG A 193 23.56 1.19 -8.09
C ARG A 193 24.95 1.61 -8.59
N MET A 194 26.02 1.33 -7.84
CA MET A 194 27.40 1.58 -8.26
C MET A 194 27.72 0.86 -9.57
N GLN A 195 27.42 -0.43 -9.67
CA GLN A 195 27.63 -1.21 -10.92
C GLN A 195 26.90 -0.60 -12.11
N ARG A 196 25.70 -0.06 -11.93
CA ARG A 196 24.95 0.60 -13.00
C ARG A 196 25.54 1.96 -13.39
N VAL A 197 26.11 2.69 -12.45
CA VAL A 197 26.86 3.93 -12.74
C VAL A 197 28.13 3.60 -13.53
N GLU A 198 28.91 2.62 -13.09
CA GLU A 198 30.13 2.15 -13.77
C GLU A 198 29.82 1.64 -15.19
N ALA A 199 28.69 0.98 -15.39
CA ALA A 199 28.23 0.53 -16.70
C ALA A 199 27.62 1.65 -17.58
N GLY A 200 27.59 2.91 -17.12
CA GLY A 200 27.00 4.03 -17.84
C GLY A 200 25.46 3.99 -17.95
N GLN A 201 24.80 3.12 -17.19
CA GLN A 201 23.34 2.97 -17.20
C GLN A 201 22.62 3.96 -16.26
N LEU A 202 23.34 4.56 -15.33
CA LEU A 202 22.88 5.62 -14.47
C LEU A 202 23.90 6.78 -14.53
N PRO A 203 23.44 8.04 -14.37
CA PRO A 203 24.36 9.16 -14.25
C PRO A 203 25.20 9.02 -12.96
N PRO A 204 26.43 9.53 -12.96
CA PRO A 204 27.24 9.60 -11.73
C PRO A 204 26.51 10.42 -10.66
N PRO A 205 26.68 10.05 -9.38
CA PRO A 205 26.00 10.69 -8.26
C PRO A 205 26.46 12.13 -8.02
#